data_bfd26fa3f2bb9a274198d460d407f202
#
_entry.id   bfd26fa3f2bb9a274198d460d407f202
#
_cell.length_a   1.000
_cell.length_b   1.000
_cell.length_c   1.000
_cell.angle_alpha   90.00
_cell.angle_beta   90.00
_cell.angle_gamma   90.00
#
_symmetry.space_group_name_H-M   'P 1'
#
loop_
_entity.id
_entity.type
_entity.pdbx_description
1 polymer ?
#
loop_
_entity_poly.entity_id
_entity_poly.type
_entity_poly.pdbx_seq_one_letter_code
_entity_poly.pdbx_strand_id
1 'polypeptide(L)'
;MPGTQRHQRHDELVSELGVWYTRSVPEMGFYVQERRFGFYQRQKDTGRVRATVRHLPAEDVPRFIEDLREYSCEQEITFHVDDRELDERIGPFLLQIGCTPDVAEVFLAHAGGMPTLASETEYLSVEAVNADTIEEAVRTERKGFADSEAEPDAEELRRRLTHCSAEMGGQGRFLLARVAGQPASVVGFYEGEDRFVHHLATRVPFRRRGIASRLLWEVLAGSQARGCRSTIISAAEKGRPVGLYRSLGFTDEVYWRREYRHVGGKARGSR
;
A
#
# COMPACT_ATOMS: atom_id res chain seq x y z
N MET A 1 6.66 -26.03 -15.14
CA MET A 1 6.87 -25.74 -13.72
C MET A 1 6.70 -24.23 -13.44
N PRO A 2 5.46 -23.67 -13.47
CA PRO A 2 5.21 -22.24 -13.26
C PRO A 2 5.05 -21.83 -11.78
N GLY A 3 4.83 -22.78 -10.87
CA GLY A 3 4.51 -22.46 -9.48
C GLY A 3 5.71 -21.98 -8.64
N THR A 4 6.89 -22.53 -8.83
CA THR A 4 8.07 -22.25 -8.00
C THR A 4 8.64 -20.84 -8.24
N GLN A 5 8.62 -20.34 -9.48
CA GLN A 5 9.07 -18.97 -9.79
C GLN A 5 8.10 -17.90 -9.28
N ARG A 6 6.79 -18.18 -9.24
CA ARG A 6 5.78 -17.27 -8.69
C ARG A 6 5.95 -17.12 -7.17
N HIS A 7 6.16 -18.21 -6.45
CA HIS A 7 6.37 -18.17 -5.00
C HIS A 7 7.68 -17.47 -4.62
N GLN A 8 8.76 -17.70 -5.37
CA GLN A 8 10.03 -17.04 -5.11
C GLN A 8 9.94 -15.51 -5.33
N ARG A 9 9.26 -15.06 -6.40
CA ARG A 9 9.03 -13.64 -6.66
C ARG A 9 8.09 -12.99 -5.63
N HIS A 10 7.12 -13.75 -5.14
CA HIS A 10 6.24 -13.35 -4.06
C HIS A 10 7.01 -13.12 -2.76
N ASP A 11 7.89 -14.03 -2.37
CA ASP A 11 8.71 -13.94 -1.16
C ASP A 11 9.70 -12.77 -1.24
N GLU A 12 10.28 -12.53 -2.41
CA GLU A 12 11.13 -11.37 -2.68
C GLU A 12 10.35 -10.07 -2.52
N LEU A 13 9.16 -9.95 -3.12
CA LEU A 13 8.29 -8.76 -3.01
C LEU A 13 7.82 -8.49 -1.58
N VAL A 14 7.41 -9.52 -0.85
CA VAL A 14 7.02 -9.37 0.56
C VAL A 14 8.20 -8.95 1.42
N SER A 15 9.39 -9.52 1.15
CA SER A 15 10.63 -9.13 1.82
C SER A 15 11.01 -7.68 1.47
N GLU A 16 10.93 -7.28 0.21
CA GLU A 16 11.22 -5.92 -0.23
C GLU A 16 10.22 -4.91 0.33
N LEU A 17 8.93 -5.19 0.30
CA LEU A 17 7.90 -4.34 0.90
C LEU A 17 8.10 -4.17 2.42
N GLY A 18 8.43 -5.25 3.12
CA GLY A 18 8.76 -5.21 4.55
C GLY A 18 10.05 -4.42 4.83
N VAL A 19 11.06 -4.59 4.00
CA VAL A 19 12.33 -3.86 4.08
C VAL A 19 12.15 -2.38 3.74
N TRP A 20 11.29 -2.04 2.79
CA TRP A 20 10.99 -0.64 2.47
C TRP A 20 10.32 0.08 3.63
N TYR A 21 9.31 -0.52 4.24
CA TYR A 21 8.66 0.04 5.42
C TYR A 21 9.64 0.24 6.58
N THR A 22 10.61 -0.65 6.75
CA THR A 22 11.61 -0.54 7.81
C THR A 22 12.74 0.44 7.50
N ARG A 23 13.14 0.59 6.24
CA ARG A 23 14.23 1.48 5.82
C ARG A 23 13.79 2.91 5.52
N SER A 24 12.58 3.08 4.98
CA SER A 24 12.09 4.38 4.55
C SER A 24 11.59 5.24 5.70
N VAL A 25 11.31 4.65 6.88
CA VAL A 25 10.77 5.37 8.04
C VAL A 25 11.47 4.91 9.32
N PRO A 26 12.77 5.19 9.51
CA PRO A 26 13.51 4.75 10.70
C PRO A 26 12.91 5.27 12.02
N GLU A 27 12.32 6.47 12.02
CA GLU A 27 11.75 7.12 13.21
C GLU A 27 10.31 6.70 13.49
N MET A 28 9.53 6.38 12.44
CA MET A 28 8.22 5.74 12.54
C MET A 28 8.34 4.22 12.42
N GLY A 29 9.57 3.71 12.57
CA GLY A 29 9.95 2.34 12.27
C GLY A 29 9.14 1.30 13.01
N PHE A 30 9.07 0.16 12.40
CA PHE A 30 8.55 -1.03 13.00
C PHE A 30 9.69 -1.83 13.62
N TYR A 31 9.42 -2.46 14.77
CA TYR A 31 10.20 -3.61 15.17
C TYR A 31 9.70 -4.79 14.35
N VAL A 32 10.57 -5.42 13.57
CA VAL A 32 10.24 -6.59 12.76
C VAL A 32 10.81 -7.82 13.42
N GLN A 33 9.98 -8.83 13.61
CA GLN A 33 10.37 -10.13 14.15
C GLN A 33 9.81 -11.23 13.26
N GLU A 34 10.69 -12.07 12.76
CA GLU A 34 10.28 -13.32 12.12
C GLU A 34 9.84 -14.31 13.21
N ARG A 35 8.68 -14.93 12.99
CA ARG A 35 8.08 -15.92 13.87
C ARG A 35 7.58 -17.12 13.08
N ARG A 36 7.11 -18.15 13.78
CA ARG A 36 6.69 -19.44 13.21
C ARG A 36 5.71 -19.31 12.03
N PHE A 37 4.80 -18.35 12.07
CA PHE A 37 3.72 -18.20 11.09
C PHE A 37 3.92 -17.04 10.10
N GLY A 38 4.99 -16.27 10.22
CA GLY A 38 5.26 -15.13 9.36
C GLY A 38 6.07 -14.03 10.04
N PHE A 39 5.88 -12.80 9.56
CA PHE A 39 6.56 -11.62 10.11
C PHE A 39 5.61 -10.81 10.98
N TYR A 40 6.05 -10.45 12.17
CA TYR A 40 5.35 -9.55 13.06
C TYR A 40 6.06 -8.21 13.09
N GLN A 41 5.28 -7.16 12.96
CA GLN A 41 5.75 -5.79 12.96
C GLN A 41 5.02 -5.04 14.08
N ARG A 42 5.77 -4.39 14.95
CA ARG A 42 5.21 -3.48 15.96
C ARG A 42 5.60 -2.06 15.62
N GLN A 43 4.63 -1.19 15.45
CA GLN A 43 4.84 0.22 15.20
C GLN A 43 5.35 0.90 16.49
N LYS A 44 6.48 1.62 16.40
CA LYS A 44 7.18 2.17 17.58
C LYS A 44 6.39 3.23 18.33
N ASP A 45 5.68 4.10 17.62
CA ASP A 45 4.93 5.22 18.18
C ASP A 45 3.56 4.82 18.72
N THR A 46 2.85 3.95 18.04
CA THR A 46 1.48 3.54 18.40
C THR A 46 1.41 2.19 19.11
N GLY A 47 2.47 1.39 19.05
CA GLY A 47 2.48 0.01 19.54
C GLY A 47 1.62 -0.96 18.71
N ARG A 48 0.94 -0.48 17.66
CA ARG A 48 0.09 -1.31 16.80
C ARG A 48 0.88 -2.47 16.22
N VAL A 49 0.27 -3.65 16.22
CA VAL A 49 0.87 -4.85 15.66
C VAL A 49 0.25 -5.16 14.33
N ARG A 50 1.12 -5.43 13.36
CA ARG A 50 0.78 -5.98 12.06
C ARG A 50 1.53 -7.28 11.88
N ALA A 51 0.85 -8.33 11.44
CA ALA A 51 1.48 -9.59 11.09
C ALA A 51 1.20 -9.91 9.62
N THR A 52 2.22 -10.42 8.92
CA THR A 52 2.08 -10.99 7.59
C THR A 52 2.16 -12.50 7.71
N VAL A 53 1.08 -13.19 7.38
CA VAL A 53 0.95 -14.64 7.52
C VAL A 53 1.33 -15.29 6.20
N ARG A 54 2.37 -16.14 6.23
CA ARG A 54 2.87 -16.86 5.04
C ARG A 54 2.41 -18.31 5.00
N HIS A 55 2.41 -18.95 6.15
CA HIS A 55 2.03 -20.35 6.27
C HIS A 55 1.36 -20.57 7.61
N LEU A 56 0.07 -20.84 7.59
CA LEU A 56 -0.72 -21.11 8.79
C LEU A 56 -1.68 -22.28 8.55
N PRO A 57 -1.40 -23.47 9.12
CA PRO A 57 -2.36 -24.56 9.18
C PRO A 57 -3.62 -24.13 9.94
N ALA A 58 -4.79 -24.62 9.53
CA ALA A 58 -6.05 -24.24 10.15
C ALA A 58 -6.09 -24.57 11.66
N GLU A 59 -5.51 -25.71 12.03
CA GLU A 59 -5.39 -26.16 13.42
C GLU A 59 -4.49 -25.26 14.29
N ASP A 60 -3.57 -24.53 13.69
CA ASP A 60 -2.67 -23.61 14.38
C ASP A 60 -3.23 -22.18 14.52
N VAL A 61 -4.40 -21.86 13.93
CA VAL A 61 -5.03 -20.53 14.03
C VAL A 61 -5.21 -20.07 15.49
N PRO A 62 -5.68 -20.87 16.44
CA PRO A 62 -5.77 -20.47 17.84
C PRO A 62 -4.42 -20.07 18.45
N ARG A 63 -3.37 -20.87 18.20
CA ARG A 63 -2.01 -20.58 18.67
C ARG A 63 -1.42 -19.32 18.04
N PHE A 64 -1.70 -19.10 16.76
CA PHE A 64 -1.30 -17.88 16.08
C PHE A 64 -1.91 -16.63 16.72
N ILE A 65 -3.20 -16.69 17.06
CA ILE A 65 -3.89 -15.58 17.73
C ILE A 65 -3.36 -15.34 19.13
N GLU A 66 -3.07 -16.41 19.89
CA GLU A 66 -2.44 -16.28 21.22
C GLU A 66 -1.06 -15.62 21.12
N ASP A 67 -0.20 -16.10 20.20
CA ASP A 67 1.13 -15.53 19.95
C ASP A 67 1.07 -14.05 19.54
N LEU A 68 0.08 -13.68 18.70
CA LEU A 68 -0.18 -12.29 18.34
C LEU A 68 -0.64 -11.45 19.55
N ARG A 69 -1.52 -11.96 20.38
CA ARG A 69 -1.99 -11.26 21.59
C ARG A 69 -0.85 -11.01 22.58
N GLU A 70 -0.03 -12.00 22.83
CA GLU A 70 1.18 -11.84 23.66
C GLU A 70 2.12 -10.79 23.09
N TYR A 71 2.31 -10.79 21.76
CA TYR A 71 3.16 -9.81 21.10
C TYR A 71 2.57 -8.41 21.08
N SER A 72 1.23 -8.28 20.97
CA SER A 72 0.53 -7.00 20.84
C SER A 72 0.21 -6.31 22.17
N CYS A 73 0.38 -6.97 23.29
CA CYS A 73 -0.04 -6.45 24.60
C CYS A 73 -1.52 -6.01 24.62
N GLU A 74 -2.41 -6.82 24.04
CA GLU A 74 -3.87 -6.61 23.97
C GLU A 74 -4.35 -5.44 23.09
N GLN A 75 -3.50 -4.89 22.23
CA GLN A 75 -3.90 -3.85 21.30
C GLN A 75 -4.61 -4.43 20.06
N GLU A 76 -5.18 -3.53 19.24
CA GLU A 76 -5.73 -3.89 17.93
C GLU A 76 -4.65 -4.57 17.09
N ILE A 77 -4.98 -5.75 16.57
CA ILE A 77 -4.10 -6.54 15.73
C ILE A 77 -4.61 -6.47 14.29
N THR A 78 -3.73 -6.07 13.38
CA THR A 78 -3.96 -6.19 11.95
C THR A 78 -3.04 -7.26 11.41
N PHE A 79 -3.57 -8.17 10.59
CA PHE A 79 -2.72 -9.14 9.91
C PHE A 79 -3.14 -9.33 8.46
N HIS A 80 -2.16 -9.63 7.62
CA HIS A 80 -2.33 -9.88 6.21
C HIS A 80 -2.24 -11.38 5.95
N VAL A 81 -3.18 -11.87 5.17
CA VAL A 81 -3.13 -13.19 4.57
C VAL A 81 -2.73 -12.98 3.12
N ASP A 82 -1.59 -13.54 2.75
CA ASP A 82 -0.89 -13.18 1.51
C ASP A 82 -1.19 -14.11 0.33
N ASP A 83 -2.10 -15.06 0.51
CA ASP A 83 -2.44 -16.05 -0.51
C ASP A 83 -3.93 -16.39 -0.47
N ARG A 84 -4.57 -16.55 -1.65
CA ARG A 84 -6.01 -16.85 -1.75
C ARG A 84 -6.38 -18.21 -1.19
N GLU A 85 -5.56 -19.22 -1.45
CA GLU A 85 -5.85 -20.58 -0.94
C GLU A 85 -5.73 -20.60 0.58
N LEU A 86 -4.73 -19.87 1.12
CA LEU A 86 -4.59 -19.68 2.55
C LEU A 86 -5.81 -18.94 3.12
N ASP A 87 -6.24 -17.86 2.48
CA ASP A 87 -7.41 -17.08 2.88
C ASP A 87 -8.71 -17.92 2.89
N GLU A 88 -8.95 -18.70 1.86
CA GLU A 88 -10.09 -19.61 1.78
C GLU A 88 -10.08 -20.65 2.90
N ARG A 89 -8.89 -21.13 3.26
CA ARG A 89 -8.72 -22.16 4.28
C ARG A 89 -8.87 -21.63 5.71
N ILE A 90 -8.27 -20.47 6.04
CA ILE A 90 -8.24 -19.94 7.41
C ILE A 90 -9.28 -18.84 7.67
N GLY A 91 -9.77 -18.18 6.63
CA GLY A 91 -10.74 -17.09 6.74
C GLY A 91 -11.97 -17.42 7.58
N PRO A 92 -12.63 -18.60 7.40
CA PRO A 92 -13.76 -19.01 8.24
C PRO A 92 -13.42 -19.06 9.73
N PHE A 93 -12.22 -19.53 10.09
CA PHE A 93 -11.77 -19.58 11.49
C PHE A 93 -11.51 -18.17 12.03
N LEU A 94 -10.93 -17.31 11.21
CA LEU A 94 -10.66 -15.90 11.60
C LEU A 94 -11.96 -15.15 11.88
N LEU A 95 -12.98 -15.34 11.04
CA LEU A 95 -14.32 -14.79 11.26
C LEU A 95 -14.95 -15.31 12.55
N GLN A 96 -14.83 -16.62 12.81
CA GLN A 96 -15.39 -17.28 14.00
C GLN A 96 -14.78 -16.72 15.29
N ILE A 97 -13.51 -16.34 15.30
CA ILE A 97 -12.84 -15.74 16.46
C ILE A 97 -13.00 -14.21 16.54
N GLY A 98 -13.87 -13.63 15.71
CA GLY A 98 -14.22 -12.21 15.76
C GLY A 98 -13.31 -11.28 14.95
N CYS A 99 -12.51 -11.82 14.03
CA CYS A 99 -11.77 -10.99 13.09
C CYS A 99 -12.71 -10.39 12.04
N THR A 100 -12.46 -9.16 11.65
CA THR A 100 -13.17 -8.47 10.57
C THR A 100 -12.28 -8.40 9.33
N PRO A 101 -12.69 -8.98 8.19
CA PRO A 101 -11.94 -8.88 6.94
C PRO A 101 -12.10 -7.50 6.33
N ASP A 102 -11.04 -6.99 5.75
CA ASP A 102 -11.07 -5.84 4.86
C ASP A 102 -11.13 -6.30 3.39
N VAL A 103 -11.18 -5.34 2.49
CA VAL A 103 -11.17 -5.61 1.05
C VAL A 103 -9.82 -6.22 0.66
N ALA A 104 -9.88 -7.31 -0.14
CA ALA A 104 -8.67 -7.89 -0.68
C ALA A 104 -8.00 -6.93 -1.67
N GLU A 105 -6.66 -6.93 -1.69
CA GLU A 105 -5.85 -6.16 -2.62
C GLU A 105 -5.13 -7.06 -3.61
N VAL A 106 -5.02 -6.60 -4.83
CA VAL A 106 -4.19 -7.19 -5.88
C VAL A 106 -3.00 -6.29 -6.18
N PHE A 107 -1.87 -6.90 -6.44
CA PHE A 107 -0.66 -6.22 -6.87
C PHE A 107 -0.41 -6.59 -8.32
N LEU A 108 -0.42 -5.58 -9.17
CA LEU A 108 -0.33 -5.74 -10.61
C LEU A 108 1.01 -5.19 -11.09
N ALA A 109 1.79 -6.03 -11.78
CA ALA A 109 2.99 -5.59 -12.47
C ALA A 109 2.66 -5.13 -13.89
N HIS A 110 3.37 -4.12 -14.34
CA HIS A 110 3.31 -3.66 -15.73
C HIS A 110 4.03 -4.63 -16.65
N ALA A 111 3.33 -5.08 -17.69
CA ALA A 111 3.81 -6.13 -18.61
C ALA A 111 4.85 -5.64 -19.65
N GLY A 112 5.22 -4.36 -19.61
CA GLY A 112 6.18 -3.75 -20.54
C GLY A 112 5.51 -2.97 -21.68
N GLY A 113 6.32 -2.16 -22.36
CA GLY A 113 5.82 -1.20 -23.37
C GLY A 113 5.18 0.04 -22.72
N MET A 114 5.34 1.20 -23.36
CA MET A 114 4.71 2.42 -22.84
C MET A 114 3.24 2.49 -23.28
N PRO A 115 2.30 2.73 -22.35
CA PRO A 115 0.90 2.89 -22.72
C PRO A 115 0.70 4.15 -23.55
N THR A 116 -0.20 4.06 -24.55
CA THR A 116 -0.66 5.23 -25.28
C THR A 116 -1.66 6.00 -24.43
N LEU A 117 -1.38 7.27 -24.15
CA LEU A 117 -2.32 8.14 -23.46
C LEU A 117 -3.44 8.56 -24.44
N ALA A 118 -4.68 8.42 -23.99
CA ALA A 118 -5.87 8.70 -24.82
C ALA A 118 -6.01 10.17 -25.23
N SER A 119 -5.49 11.11 -24.43
CA SER A 119 -5.46 12.55 -24.73
C SER A 119 -4.48 13.27 -23.81
N GLU A 120 -3.92 14.38 -24.28
CA GLU A 120 -3.25 15.33 -23.42
C GLU A 120 -4.30 16.17 -22.68
N THR A 121 -4.18 16.24 -21.35
CA THR A 121 -4.99 17.16 -20.57
C THR A 121 -4.42 18.56 -20.75
N GLU A 122 -5.22 19.46 -21.23
CA GLU A 122 -4.82 20.86 -21.45
C GLU A 122 -4.35 21.52 -20.17
N TYR A 123 -3.26 22.26 -20.22
CA TYR A 123 -2.62 22.96 -19.08
C TYR A 123 -2.18 22.03 -17.94
N LEU A 124 -1.91 20.77 -18.23
CA LEU A 124 -1.39 19.80 -17.26
C LEU A 124 0.14 19.94 -17.16
N SER A 125 0.64 20.15 -15.96
CA SER A 125 2.06 20.01 -15.62
C SER A 125 2.26 18.93 -14.56
N VAL A 126 3.41 18.25 -14.60
CA VAL A 126 3.82 17.25 -13.59
C VAL A 126 5.19 17.65 -13.09
N GLU A 127 5.36 17.67 -11.79
CA GLU A 127 6.61 18.01 -11.12
C GLU A 127 6.97 17.00 -10.03
N ALA A 128 8.27 16.84 -9.75
CA ALA A 128 8.72 16.09 -8.60
C ALA A 128 8.46 16.88 -7.33
N VAL A 129 7.91 16.24 -6.32
CA VAL A 129 7.69 16.83 -5.01
C VAL A 129 9.02 17.02 -4.29
N ASN A 130 9.19 18.16 -3.66
CA ASN A 130 10.36 18.54 -2.87
C ASN A 130 9.92 19.13 -1.51
N ALA A 131 10.86 19.68 -0.74
CA ALA A 131 10.57 20.26 0.57
C ALA A 131 9.56 21.42 0.53
N ASP A 132 9.52 22.18 -0.57
CA ASP A 132 8.63 23.35 -0.71
C ASP A 132 7.21 22.93 -1.14
N THR A 133 7.07 21.79 -1.84
CA THR A 133 5.79 21.33 -2.42
C THR A 133 5.17 20.13 -1.69
N ILE A 134 5.86 19.56 -0.70
CA ILE A 134 5.39 18.36 0.00
C ILE A 134 4.06 18.59 0.74
N GLU A 135 3.87 19.73 1.38
CA GLU A 135 2.62 20.03 2.09
C GLU A 135 1.44 20.06 1.13
N GLU A 136 1.62 20.67 -0.03
CA GLU A 136 0.60 20.74 -1.06
C GLU A 136 0.29 19.38 -1.66
N ALA A 137 1.31 18.53 -1.87
CA ALA A 137 1.15 17.15 -2.31
C ALA A 137 0.34 16.34 -1.29
N VAL A 138 0.65 16.45 0.00
CA VAL A 138 -0.08 15.76 1.08
C VAL A 138 -1.53 16.24 1.18
N ARG A 139 -1.79 17.55 1.09
CA ARG A 139 -3.17 18.08 1.05
C ARG A 139 -3.94 17.53 -0.16
N THR A 140 -3.30 17.46 -1.32
CA THR A 140 -3.89 16.90 -2.55
C THR A 140 -4.22 15.42 -2.38
N GLU A 141 -3.30 14.65 -1.80
CA GLU A 141 -3.51 13.24 -1.48
C GLU A 141 -4.72 13.05 -0.55
N ARG A 142 -4.76 13.80 0.57
CA ARG A 142 -5.83 13.67 1.56
C ARG A 142 -7.19 14.02 0.99
N LYS A 143 -7.31 15.13 0.24
CA LYS A 143 -8.54 15.51 -0.45
C LYS A 143 -8.98 14.44 -1.47
N GLY A 144 -8.02 13.87 -2.20
CA GLY A 144 -8.30 12.82 -3.17
C GLY A 144 -8.81 11.52 -2.54
N PHE A 145 -8.24 11.08 -1.42
CA PHE A 145 -8.69 9.87 -0.72
C PHE A 145 -9.96 10.07 0.11
N ALA A 146 -10.16 11.27 0.66
CA ALA A 146 -11.37 11.57 1.42
C ALA A 146 -12.61 11.81 0.54
N ASP A 147 -12.45 11.81 -0.79
CA ASP A 147 -13.51 12.21 -1.72
C ASP A 147 -14.12 13.59 -1.39
N SER A 148 -13.31 14.50 -0.86
CA SER A 148 -13.73 15.79 -0.32
C SER A 148 -12.72 16.89 -0.60
N GLU A 149 -13.20 18.10 -0.85
CA GLU A 149 -12.36 19.30 -0.97
C GLU A 149 -12.13 20.01 0.39
N ALA A 150 -12.72 19.50 1.47
CA ALA A 150 -12.47 20.02 2.81
C ALA A 150 -10.99 19.93 3.18
N GLU A 151 -10.52 20.88 3.99
CA GLU A 151 -9.16 20.81 4.50
C GLU A 151 -9.03 19.61 5.46
N PRO A 152 -7.93 18.83 5.34
CA PRO A 152 -7.65 17.76 6.27
C PRO A 152 -7.45 18.32 7.69
N ASP A 153 -7.77 17.50 8.68
CA ASP A 153 -7.48 17.82 10.07
C ASP A 153 -6.00 18.13 10.29
N ALA A 154 -5.69 19.10 11.13
CA ALA A 154 -4.33 19.60 11.32
C ALA A 154 -3.37 18.53 11.89
N GLU A 155 -3.86 17.66 12.78
CA GLU A 155 -3.05 16.59 13.34
C GLU A 155 -2.81 15.47 12.31
N GLU A 156 -3.84 15.12 11.55
CA GLU A 156 -3.73 14.18 10.43
C GLU A 156 -2.75 14.69 9.38
N LEU A 157 -2.85 15.98 9.01
CA LEU A 157 -1.94 16.61 8.06
C LEU A 157 -0.50 16.57 8.57
N ARG A 158 -0.25 16.96 9.82
CA ARG A 158 1.08 16.93 10.43
C ARG A 158 1.67 15.51 10.44
N ARG A 159 0.88 14.52 10.86
CA ARG A 159 1.31 13.12 10.88
C ARG A 159 1.66 12.63 9.47
N ARG A 160 0.84 12.96 8.48
CA ARG A 160 1.09 12.53 7.10
C ARG A 160 2.29 13.24 6.48
N LEU A 161 2.49 14.54 6.79
CA LEU A 161 3.68 15.29 6.39
C LEU A 161 4.96 14.65 6.94
N THR A 162 4.99 14.33 8.23
CA THR A 162 6.12 13.64 8.86
C THR A 162 6.42 12.32 8.15
N HIS A 163 5.39 11.53 7.83
CA HIS A 163 5.53 10.26 7.13
C HIS A 163 6.09 10.45 5.72
N CYS A 164 5.50 11.32 4.91
CA CYS A 164 5.97 11.57 3.54
C CYS A 164 7.39 12.15 3.51
N SER A 165 7.74 13.03 4.46
CA SER A 165 9.09 13.58 4.57
C SER A 165 10.11 12.48 4.88
N ALA A 166 9.78 11.55 5.76
CA ALA A 166 10.63 10.41 6.07
C ALA A 166 10.77 9.45 4.86
N GLU A 167 9.68 9.19 4.14
CA GLU A 167 9.71 8.42 2.89
C GLU A 167 10.66 9.06 1.86
N MET A 168 10.56 10.38 1.67
CA MET A 168 11.41 11.14 0.73
C MET A 168 12.88 11.18 1.16
N GLY A 169 13.17 11.11 2.44
CA GLY A 169 14.52 10.95 2.98
C GLY A 169 15.15 9.59 2.63
N GLY A 170 14.34 8.60 2.28
CA GLY A 170 14.75 7.27 1.82
C GLY A 170 14.52 7.07 0.32
N GLN A 171 13.83 6.00 -0.02
CA GLN A 171 13.54 5.58 -1.40
C GLN A 171 12.18 6.08 -1.94
N GLY A 172 11.38 6.73 -1.10
CA GLY A 172 10.09 7.28 -1.51
C GLY A 172 10.24 8.49 -2.42
N ARG A 173 9.41 8.55 -3.44
CA ARG A 173 9.31 9.69 -4.38
C ARG A 173 7.85 10.01 -4.63
N PHE A 174 7.59 11.28 -4.87
CA PHE A 174 6.25 11.75 -5.20
C PHE A 174 6.27 12.64 -6.42
N LEU A 175 5.24 12.51 -7.26
CA LEU A 175 4.98 13.46 -8.35
C LEU A 175 3.64 14.15 -8.08
N LEU A 176 3.60 15.45 -8.30
CA LEU A 176 2.42 16.30 -8.19
C LEU A 176 2.00 16.77 -9.58
N ALA A 177 0.76 16.52 -9.93
CA ALA A 177 0.15 17.02 -11.16
C ALA A 177 -0.68 18.27 -10.86
N ARG A 178 -0.52 19.30 -11.71
CA ARG A 178 -1.29 20.55 -11.64
C ARG A 178 -2.07 20.75 -12.93
N VAL A 179 -3.26 21.28 -12.81
CA VAL A 179 -4.08 21.74 -13.94
C VAL A 179 -4.28 23.23 -13.79
N ALA A 180 -3.83 24.01 -14.78
CA ALA A 180 -3.81 25.47 -14.71
C ALA A 180 -3.23 26.02 -13.39
N GLY A 181 -2.10 25.44 -12.95
CA GLY A 181 -1.42 25.77 -11.72
C GLY A 181 -2.03 25.20 -10.43
N GLN A 182 -3.24 24.66 -10.47
CA GLN A 182 -3.91 24.10 -9.29
C GLN A 182 -3.49 22.64 -9.04
N PRO A 183 -3.12 22.25 -7.82
CA PRO A 183 -2.84 20.88 -7.47
C PRO A 183 -4.05 19.98 -7.72
N ALA A 184 -3.88 18.94 -8.52
CA ALA A 184 -4.97 18.11 -9.01
C ALA A 184 -4.86 16.63 -8.62
N SER A 185 -3.64 16.10 -8.64
CA SER A 185 -3.40 14.67 -8.37
C SER A 185 -1.98 14.47 -7.89
N VAL A 186 -1.77 13.41 -7.11
CA VAL A 186 -0.45 13.01 -6.62
C VAL A 186 -0.26 11.51 -6.77
N VAL A 187 0.97 11.09 -7.08
CA VAL A 187 1.40 9.70 -7.03
C VAL A 187 2.64 9.58 -6.15
N GLY A 188 2.64 8.59 -5.27
CA GLY A 188 3.79 8.20 -4.46
C GLY A 188 4.28 6.82 -4.86
N PHE A 189 5.59 6.64 -4.95
CA PHE A 189 6.22 5.37 -5.29
C PHE A 189 7.58 5.22 -4.63
N TYR A 190 7.99 3.99 -4.41
CA TYR A 190 9.33 3.64 -3.95
C TYR A 190 10.23 3.28 -5.12
N GLU A 191 11.49 3.67 -5.04
CA GLU A 191 12.55 3.34 -6.00
C GLU A 191 13.39 2.18 -5.48
N GLY A 192 13.51 1.12 -6.28
CA GLY A 192 14.31 -0.07 -6.03
C GLY A 192 14.62 -0.77 -7.35
N GLU A 193 14.94 -2.06 -7.32
CA GLU A 193 15.03 -2.90 -8.51
C GLU A 193 13.68 -2.98 -9.22
N ASP A 194 12.61 -3.11 -8.44
CA ASP A 194 11.25 -2.87 -8.87
C ASP A 194 10.79 -1.51 -8.34
N ARG A 195 9.97 -0.81 -9.09
CA ARG A 195 9.29 0.40 -8.63
C ARG A 195 7.91 0.04 -8.11
N PHE A 196 7.58 0.45 -6.89
CA PHE A 196 6.29 0.17 -6.29
C PHE A 196 5.47 1.45 -6.09
N VAL A 197 4.33 1.55 -6.78
CA VAL A 197 3.37 2.65 -6.63
C VAL A 197 2.44 2.32 -5.47
N HIS A 198 2.50 3.11 -4.41
CA HIS A 198 1.74 2.88 -3.17
C HIS A 198 0.63 3.89 -2.94
N HIS A 199 0.69 5.06 -3.55
CA HIS A 199 -0.35 6.09 -3.47
C HIS A 199 -0.63 6.67 -4.85
N LEU A 200 -1.90 6.79 -5.20
CA LEU A 200 -2.37 7.54 -6.36
C LEU A 200 -3.72 8.14 -6.01
N ALA A 201 -3.76 9.44 -5.88
CA ALA A 201 -4.96 10.17 -5.50
C ALA A 201 -5.22 11.33 -6.45
N THR A 202 -6.47 11.49 -6.88
CA THR A 202 -6.93 12.61 -7.71
C THR A 202 -8.10 13.29 -7.02
N ARG A 203 -8.00 14.59 -6.80
CA ARG A 203 -9.06 15.41 -6.23
C ARG A 203 -10.33 15.33 -7.07
N VAL A 204 -11.49 15.36 -6.43
CA VAL A 204 -12.79 15.16 -7.06
C VAL A 204 -13.03 16.06 -8.30
N PRO A 205 -12.76 17.38 -8.27
CA PRO A 205 -12.99 18.25 -9.42
C PRO A 205 -12.14 17.94 -10.66
N PHE A 206 -11.06 17.17 -10.48
CA PHE A 206 -10.09 16.86 -11.53
C PHE A 206 -10.18 15.42 -12.04
N ARG A 207 -11.10 14.61 -11.52
CA ARG A 207 -11.28 13.21 -11.93
C ARG A 207 -11.79 13.08 -13.35
N ARG A 208 -11.57 11.90 -13.94
CA ARG A 208 -12.00 11.52 -15.30
C ARG A 208 -11.42 12.41 -16.42
N ARG A 209 -10.30 13.06 -16.16
CA ARG A 209 -9.61 13.94 -17.09
C ARG A 209 -8.23 13.39 -17.52
N GLY A 210 -7.96 12.09 -17.33
CA GLY A 210 -6.70 11.45 -17.71
C GLY A 210 -5.50 11.74 -16.81
N ILE A 211 -5.63 12.56 -15.75
CA ILE A 211 -4.51 13.02 -14.92
C ILE A 211 -3.80 11.86 -14.21
N ALA A 212 -4.56 10.91 -13.63
CA ALA A 212 -4.00 9.72 -12.99
C ALA A 212 -3.23 8.86 -14.01
N SER A 213 -3.75 8.71 -15.23
CA SER A 213 -3.06 8.00 -16.33
C SER A 213 -1.74 8.67 -16.69
N ARG A 214 -1.72 10.00 -16.74
CA ARG A 214 -0.51 10.77 -17.02
C ARG A 214 0.53 10.59 -15.92
N LEU A 215 0.14 10.66 -14.64
CA LEU A 215 1.07 10.43 -13.53
C LEU A 215 1.66 9.01 -13.58
N LEU A 216 0.85 7.98 -13.83
CA LEU A 216 1.35 6.62 -13.99
C LEU A 216 2.26 6.48 -15.21
N TRP A 217 1.97 7.17 -16.30
CA TRP A 217 2.83 7.22 -17.46
C TRP A 217 4.22 7.80 -17.11
N GLU A 218 4.29 8.89 -16.37
CA GLU A 218 5.54 9.48 -15.89
C GLU A 218 6.34 8.50 -15.01
N VAL A 219 5.65 7.79 -14.12
CA VAL A 219 6.28 6.75 -13.29
C VAL A 219 6.85 5.64 -14.16
N LEU A 220 6.10 5.15 -15.17
CA LEU A 220 6.55 4.11 -16.08
C LEU A 220 7.73 4.58 -16.92
N ALA A 221 7.68 5.79 -17.49
CA ALA A 221 8.78 6.38 -18.26
C ALA A 221 10.06 6.48 -17.41
N GLY A 222 9.92 6.96 -16.16
CA GLY A 222 11.02 7.01 -15.21
C GLY A 222 11.56 5.62 -14.84
N SER A 223 10.70 4.59 -14.74
CA SER A 223 11.11 3.21 -14.49
C SER A 223 11.94 2.66 -15.65
N GLN A 224 11.45 2.86 -16.88
CA GLN A 224 12.14 2.42 -18.08
C GLN A 224 13.51 3.10 -18.23
N ALA A 225 13.57 4.41 -18.03
CA ALA A 225 14.81 5.18 -18.10
C ALA A 225 15.87 4.73 -17.08
N ARG A 226 15.46 4.20 -15.94
CA ARG A 226 16.33 3.68 -14.88
C ARG A 226 16.65 2.18 -15.04
N GLY A 227 16.01 1.49 -15.97
CA GLY A 227 16.17 0.05 -16.14
C GLY A 227 15.55 -0.75 -14.98
N CYS A 228 14.49 -0.27 -14.34
CA CYS A 228 13.79 -1.04 -13.33
C CYS A 228 13.26 -2.35 -13.92
N ARG A 229 13.35 -3.43 -13.14
CA ARG A 229 12.88 -4.77 -13.54
C ARG A 229 11.38 -4.78 -13.82
N SER A 230 10.60 -4.14 -12.98
CA SER A 230 9.16 -3.94 -13.16
C SER A 230 8.65 -2.69 -12.45
N THR A 231 7.42 -2.28 -12.79
CA THR A 231 6.64 -1.32 -12.01
C THR A 231 5.40 -2.02 -11.50
N ILE A 232 5.16 -1.96 -10.20
CA ILE A 232 4.08 -2.66 -9.52
C ILE A 232 3.15 -1.63 -8.89
N ILE A 233 1.85 -1.88 -8.93
CA ILE A 233 0.83 -1.05 -8.27
C ILE A 233 -0.16 -1.93 -7.53
N SER A 234 -0.63 -1.48 -6.35
CA SER A 234 -1.69 -2.17 -5.62
C SER A 234 -3.04 -1.47 -5.74
N ALA A 235 -4.09 -2.26 -5.68
CA ALA A 235 -5.47 -1.78 -5.61
C ALA A 235 -6.39 -2.77 -4.93
N ALA A 236 -7.51 -2.27 -4.40
CA ALA A 236 -8.61 -3.13 -4.00
C ALA A 236 -9.04 -4.02 -5.18
N GLU A 237 -9.09 -5.34 -4.99
CA GLU A 237 -9.31 -6.35 -6.04
C GLU A 237 -10.55 -6.06 -6.91
N LYS A 238 -11.63 -5.63 -6.27
CA LYS A 238 -12.89 -5.25 -6.93
C LYS A 238 -13.06 -3.73 -7.07
N GLY A 239 -11.97 -2.98 -6.85
CA GLY A 239 -11.99 -1.53 -6.89
C GLY A 239 -11.99 -0.96 -8.31
N ARG A 240 -12.58 0.23 -8.48
CA ARG A 240 -12.56 0.96 -9.76
C ARG A 240 -11.14 1.20 -10.32
N PRO A 241 -10.09 1.44 -9.49
CA PRO A 241 -8.73 1.68 -10.00
C PRO A 241 -8.15 0.52 -10.81
N VAL A 242 -8.50 -0.74 -10.50
CA VAL A 242 -8.00 -1.92 -11.22
C VAL A 242 -8.25 -1.83 -12.74
N GLY A 243 -9.43 -1.36 -13.15
CA GLY A 243 -9.75 -1.16 -14.57
C GLY A 243 -8.83 -0.15 -15.24
N LEU A 244 -8.53 0.96 -14.58
CA LEU A 244 -7.57 1.95 -15.05
C LEU A 244 -6.17 1.34 -15.18
N TYR A 245 -5.70 0.63 -14.15
CA TYR A 245 -4.36 0.05 -14.17
C TYR A 245 -4.19 -0.97 -15.29
N ARG A 246 -5.17 -1.85 -15.46
CA ARG A 246 -5.17 -2.82 -16.57
C ARG A 246 -5.16 -2.15 -17.93
N SER A 247 -5.89 -1.05 -18.12
CA SER A 247 -5.88 -0.28 -19.39
C SER A 247 -4.53 0.40 -19.68
N LEU A 248 -3.68 0.55 -18.67
CA LEU A 248 -2.33 1.08 -18.78
C LEU A 248 -1.26 -0.01 -18.83
N GLY A 249 -1.64 -1.29 -18.97
CA GLY A 249 -0.70 -2.40 -19.11
C GLY A 249 -0.26 -3.07 -17.81
N PHE A 250 -0.84 -2.72 -16.66
CA PHE A 250 -0.63 -3.46 -15.41
C PHE A 250 -1.48 -4.72 -15.39
N THR A 251 -1.04 -5.76 -16.07
CA THR A 251 -1.83 -6.98 -16.32
C THR A 251 -1.38 -8.19 -15.53
N ASP A 252 -0.10 -8.25 -15.14
CA ASP A 252 0.45 -9.38 -14.42
C ASP A 252 0.13 -9.28 -12.93
N GLU A 253 -0.76 -10.14 -12.42
CA GLU A 253 -0.98 -10.25 -11.00
C GLU A 253 0.21 -11.00 -10.37
N VAL A 254 1.01 -10.25 -9.60
CA VAL A 254 2.24 -10.77 -8.97
C VAL A 254 2.06 -11.07 -7.49
N TYR A 255 1.02 -10.53 -6.88
CA TYR A 255 0.76 -10.70 -5.46
C TYR A 255 -0.70 -10.37 -5.13
N TRP A 256 -1.22 -11.02 -4.09
CA TRP A 256 -2.55 -10.78 -3.54
C TRP A 256 -2.49 -10.83 -2.02
N ARG A 257 -3.31 -10.02 -1.34
CA ARG A 257 -3.47 -10.08 0.11
C ARG A 257 -4.85 -9.70 0.55
N ARG A 258 -5.25 -10.19 1.74
CA ARG A 258 -6.39 -9.68 2.50
C ARG A 258 -5.97 -9.29 3.89
N GLU A 259 -6.44 -8.13 4.33
CA GLU A 259 -6.25 -7.68 5.69
C GLU A 259 -7.39 -8.18 6.58
N TYR A 260 -7.03 -8.61 7.78
CA TYR A 260 -7.95 -8.91 8.85
C TYR A 260 -7.62 -8.07 10.07
N ARG A 261 -8.67 -7.54 10.73
CA ARG A 261 -8.54 -6.78 11.98
C ARG A 261 -9.18 -7.58 13.11
N HIS A 262 -8.43 -7.75 14.18
CA HIS A 262 -8.92 -8.28 15.44
C HIS A 262 -8.87 -7.18 16.47
N VAL A 263 -10.01 -6.67 16.87
CA VAL A 263 -10.12 -5.72 17.98
C VAL A 263 -10.15 -6.55 19.26
N GLY A 264 -9.10 -6.46 20.08
CA GLY A 264 -9.05 -7.11 21.39
C GLY A 264 -10.27 -6.68 22.21
N GLY A 265 -11.21 -7.58 22.40
CA GLY A 265 -12.33 -7.33 23.30
C GLY A 265 -11.76 -7.11 24.69
N LYS A 266 -12.00 -5.95 25.31
CA LYS A 266 -11.94 -5.87 26.77
C LYS A 266 -12.75 -7.06 27.27
N ALA A 267 -12.10 -7.98 27.96
CA ALA A 267 -12.80 -9.08 28.63
C ALA A 267 -14.00 -8.44 29.33
N ARG A 268 -15.21 -8.78 28.91
CA ARG A 268 -16.42 -8.39 29.65
C ARG A 268 -16.21 -9.00 31.04
N GLY A 269 -15.86 -8.13 31.97
CA GLY A 269 -15.70 -8.52 33.36
C GLY A 269 -16.92 -9.33 33.75
N SER A 270 -16.70 -10.58 34.08
CA SER A 270 -17.63 -11.40 34.85
C SER A 270 -17.86 -10.66 36.14
N ARG A 271 -19.02 -10.05 36.28
CA ARG A 271 -19.58 -9.68 37.57
C ARG A 271 -20.07 -10.94 38.26
#